data_afe31e1c671dbe2491f09feb0308eeaa
#
_entry.id   afe31e1c671dbe2491f09feb0308eeaa
#
_cell.length_a   1.000
_cell.length_b   1.000
_cell.length_c   1.000
_cell.angle_alpha   90.00
_cell.angle_beta   90.00
_cell.angle_gamma   90.00
#
_symmetry.space_group_name_H-M   'P 1'
#
loop_
_entity.id
_entity.type
_entity.pdbx_description
1 polymer ?
#
loop_
_entity_poly.entity_id
_entity_poly.type
_entity_poly.pdbx_seq_one_letter_code
_entity_poly.pdbx_strand_id
1 'polypeptide(L)'
;MGRPEVFENDIDAAIVVKRSASMASISSKKKKCRVKIPDKIQLELWAKAAGRCEFRGCNKPLYLDELTKTRDNLSIISHIVAAEPGGPRGNEIDSPRLAKDITNLMLTCKDHGKIIDSKENVPDYPVELLRAYKKEHEERIKILTDIKDDAKSHVLIFQAPINGNSFIIDKNQAHQAMLPRYP
;
A
#
# COMPACT_ATOMS: atom_id res chain seq x y z
N MET A 1 -61.80 14.68 -62.07
CA MET A 1 -60.60 15.33 -61.54
C MET A 1 -60.60 15.15 -59.99
N GLY A 2 -60.08 14.04 -59.49
CA GLY A 2 -60.01 13.73 -58.08
C GLY A 2 -58.55 13.80 -57.65
N ARG A 3 -58.24 14.56 -56.57
CA ARG A 3 -56.95 14.60 -55.97
C ARG A 3 -56.77 13.35 -55.07
N PRO A 4 -55.59 12.75 -54.99
CA PRO A 4 -55.32 11.69 -54.02
C PRO A 4 -55.07 12.26 -52.60
N GLU A 5 -55.73 11.66 -51.59
CA GLU A 5 -55.52 11.90 -50.20
C GLU A 5 -54.16 11.31 -49.77
N VAL A 6 -53.43 12.13 -49.06
CA VAL A 6 -52.10 11.78 -48.47
C VAL A 6 -52.36 11.06 -47.14
N PHE A 7 -51.91 9.83 -47.00
CA PHE A 7 -51.89 9.10 -45.77
C PHE A 7 -50.70 9.63 -44.95
N GLU A 8 -50.98 10.53 -44.02
CA GLU A 8 -50.12 10.87 -42.88
C GLU A 8 -50.66 10.07 -41.70
N ASN A 9 -49.89 9.10 -41.17
CA ASN A 9 -50.01 8.62 -39.77
C ASN A 9 -49.48 7.20 -39.61
N ASP A 10 -48.14 6.96 -39.74
CA ASP A 10 -47.56 5.71 -39.27
C ASP A 10 -46.07 5.85 -38.77
N ILE A 11 -45.60 7.07 -38.61
CA ILE A 11 -44.19 7.28 -38.18
C ILE A 11 -44.04 7.58 -36.68
N ASP A 12 -45.10 8.05 -36.01
CA ASP A 12 -44.98 8.48 -34.58
C ASP A 12 -45.05 7.34 -33.56
N ALA A 13 -45.66 6.21 -33.91
CA ALA A 13 -45.78 5.08 -32.96
C ALA A 13 -44.43 4.33 -32.71
N ALA A 14 -43.55 4.30 -33.70
CA ALA A 14 -42.29 3.58 -33.60
C ALA A 14 -41.19 4.34 -32.81
N ILE A 15 -41.31 5.66 -32.71
CA ILE A 15 -40.35 6.51 -32.02
C ILE A 15 -40.60 6.54 -30.50
N VAL A 16 -41.84 6.42 -30.07
CA VAL A 16 -42.23 6.44 -28.65
C VAL A 16 -41.83 5.15 -27.95
N VAL A 17 -41.88 3.99 -28.60
CA VAL A 17 -41.51 2.70 -28.00
C VAL A 17 -40.00 2.54 -27.85
N LYS A 18 -39.18 3.20 -28.66
CA LYS A 18 -37.70 3.16 -28.53
C LYS A 18 -37.17 4.08 -27.46
N ARG A 19 -37.92 5.07 -26.99
CA ARG A 19 -37.50 5.97 -25.89
C ARG A 19 -37.76 5.39 -24.48
N SER A 20 -38.70 4.48 -24.33
CA SER A 20 -39.02 3.86 -23.05
C SER A 20 -38.09 2.70 -22.66
N ALA A 21 -37.37 2.09 -23.61
CA ALA A 21 -36.45 0.98 -23.36
C ALA A 21 -35.01 1.42 -22.99
N SER A 22 -34.67 2.71 -23.13
CA SER A 22 -33.33 3.23 -22.90
C SER A 22 -33.11 3.85 -21.50
N MET A 23 -34.11 3.83 -20.61
CA MET A 23 -34.01 4.43 -19.27
C MET A 23 -33.83 3.43 -18.14
N ALA A 24 -33.55 2.17 -18.41
CA ALA A 24 -33.43 1.13 -17.39
C ALA A 24 -32.02 0.50 -17.35
N SER A 25 -30.96 1.29 -17.22
CA SER A 25 -29.67 0.80 -16.70
C SER A 25 -28.67 1.94 -16.38
N ILE A 26 -29.14 2.96 -15.66
CA ILE A 26 -28.18 3.74 -14.86
C ILE A 26 -28.00 2.98 -13.55
N SER A 27 -27.23 1.90 -13.61
CA SER A 27 -26.61 1.30 -12.46
C SER A 27 -25.73 2.38 -11.85
N SER A 28 -26.23 3.09 -10.84
CA SER A 28 -25.44 3.97 -10.00
C SER A 28 -24.36 3.09 -9.39
N LYS A 29 -23.15 3.10 -9.95
CA LYS A 29 -21.96 2.57 -9.28
C LYS A 29 -21.88 3.32 -7.96
N LYS A 30 -22.42 2.74 -6.87
CA LYS A 30 -22.24 3.24 -5.50
C LYS A 30 -20.74 3.47 -5.35
N LYS A 31 -20.34 4.73 -5.21
CA LYS A 31 -18.94 5.11 -4.95
C LYS A 31 -18.55 4.39 -3.66
N LYS A 32 -17.75 3.32 -3.78
CA LYS A 32 -17.30 2.53 -2.64
C LYS A 32 -16.61 3.48 -1.67
N CYS A 33 -17.21 3.68 -0.49
CA CYS A 33 -16.64 4.56 0.51
C CYS A 33 -15.45 3.84 1.15
N ARG A 34 -14.25 4.37 0.93
CA ARG A 34 -13.02 3.82 1.52
C ARG A 34 -13.16 3.86 3.04
N VAL A 35 -12.86 2.75 3.73
CA VAL A 35 -12.88 2.68 5.18
C VAL A 35 -11.91 3.71 5.76
N LYS A 36 -12.40 4.62 6.60
CA LYS A 36 -11.57 5.63 7.26
C LYS A 36 -10.82 4.95 8.42
N ILE A 37 -9.50 4.93 8.34
CA ILE A 37 -8.63 4.48 9.42
C ILE A 37 -8.52 5.60 10.46
N PRO A 38 -8.71 5.34 11.77
CA PRO A 38 -8.53 6.34 12.81
C PRO A 38 -7.13 6.94 12.83
N ASP A 39 -7.02 8.24 13.11
CA ASP A 39 -5.74 8.97 13.08
C ASP A 39 -4.72 8.38 14.07
N LYS A 40 -5.17 7.90 15.25
CA LYS A 40 -4.32 7.22 16.21
C LYS A 40 -3.66 5.96 15.61
N ILE A 41 -4.41 5.16 14.87
CA ILE A 41 -3.88 3.95 14.22
C ILE A 41 -2.93 4.31 13.08
N GLN A 42 -3.24 5.37 12.32
CA GLN A 42 -2.34 5.86 11.28
C GLN A 42 -1.01 6.33 11.88
N LEU A 43 -1.04 7.10 12.97
CA LEU A 43 0.16 7.57 13.66
C LEU A 43 1.00 6.41 14.19
N GLU A 44 0.37 5.42 14.83
CA GLU A 44 1.05 4.23 15.32
C GLU A 44 1.72 3.43 14.18
N LEU A 45 1.01 3.25 13.06
CA LEU A 45 1.53 2.58 11.88
C LEU A 45 2.76 3.32 11.31
N TRP A 46 2.67 4.66 11.21
CA TRP A 46 3.79 5.50 10.76
C TRP A 46 5.01 5.39 11.68
N ALA A 47 4.78 5.35 13.00
CA ALA A 47 5.85 5.21 13.98
C ALA A 47 6.54 3.83 13.87
N LYS A 48 5.76 2.74 13.79
CA LYS A 48 6.29 1.38 13.66
C LYS A 48 7.04 1.15 12.34
N ALA A 49 6.58 1.76 11.27
CA ALA A 49 7.25 1.70 9.96
C ALA A 49 8.43 2.69 9.84
N ALA A 50 8.67 3.57 10.83
CA ALA A 50 9.60 4.68 10.76
C ALA A 50 9.42 5.55 9.51
N GLY A 51 8.16 5.74 9.05
CA GLY A 51 7.82 6.49 7.84
C GLY A 51 8.37 5.90 6.55
N ARG A 52 8.60 4.58 6.49
CA ARG A 52 9.17 3.88 5.35
C ARG A 52 8.26 2.78 4.83
N CYS A 53 8.46 2.40 3.56
CA CYS A 53 7.71 1.32 2.92
C CYS A 53 8.06 -0.03 3.54
N GLU A 54 7.05 -0.74 4.07
CA GLU A 54 7.21 -2.05 4.72
C GLU A 54 7.30 -3.22 3.72
N PHE A 55 7.18 -2.95 2.41
CA PHE A 55 7.37 -3.98 1.40
C PHE A 55 8.84 -4.44 1.40
N ARG A 56 9.06 -5.76 1.49
CA ARG A 56 10.40 -6.35 1.60
C ARG A 56 11.32 -5.84 0.48
N GLY A 57 12.49 -5.33 0.86
CA GLY A 57 13.51 -4.81 -0.07
C GLY A 57 13.31 -3.37 -0.53
N CYS A 58 12.14 -2.74 -0.28
CA CYS A 58 11.88 -1.36 -0.71
C CYS A 58 12.52 -0.31 0.22
N ASN A 59 12.07 -0.26 1.47
CA ASN A 59 12.53 0.70 2.50
C ASN A 59 12.53 2.19 2.06
N LYS A 60 11.75 2.57 1.02
CA LYS A 60 11.66 3.95 0.50
C LYS A 60 11.06 4.87 1.55
N PRO A 61 11.62 6.09 1.80
CA PRO A 61 10.99 7.08 2.66
C PRO A 61 9.65 7.53 2.06
N LEU A 62 8.63 7.68 2.90
CA LEU A 62 7.26 7.99 2.47
C LEU A 62 6.83 9.44 2.78
N TYR A 63 7.73 10.24 3.31
CA TYR A 63 7.55 11.65 3.66
C TYR A 63 8.39 12.59 2.80
N LEU A 64 9.21 12.04 1.90
CA LEU A 64 10.13 12.77 1.04
C LEU A 64 10.25 12.09 -0.31
N ASP A 65 10.06 12.81 -1.38
CA ASP A 65 10.42 12.35 -2.72
C ASP A 65 11.94 12.40 -2.91
N GLU A 66 12.55 11.27 -3.25
CA GLU A 66 14.01 11.16 -3.33
C GLU A 66 14.62 11.91 -4.51
N LEU A 67 13.85 12.14 -5.56
CA LEU A 67 14.31 12.83 -6.77
C LEU A 67 14.14 14.35 -6.64
N THR A 68 12.93 14.79 -6.37
CA THR A 68 12.58 16.23 -6.30
C THR A 68 12.90 16.87 -4.96
N LYS A 69 13.19 16.07 -3.92
CA LYS A 69 13.36 16.51 -2.52
C LYS A 69 12.13 17.22 -1.94
N THR A 70 10.98 17.06 -2.57
CA THR A 70 9.71 17.60 -2.09
C THR A 70 9.19 16.76 -0.92
N ARG A 71 8.75 17.45 0.14
CA ARG A 71 8.10 16.81 1.29
C ARG A 71 6.61 16.68 1.03
N ASP A 72 6.12 15.45 1.04
CA ASP A 72 4.70 15.13 0.88
C ASP A 72 4.40 13.76 1.48
N ASN A 73 3.13 13.46 1.70
CA ASN A 73 2.70 12.12 2.07
C ASN A 73 2.61 11.22 0.83
N LEU A 74 3.65 10.42 0.63
CA LEU A 74 3.78 9.49 -0.49
C LEU A 74 3.29 8.07 -0.13
N SER A 75 2.72 7.91 1.07
CA SER A 75 2.27 6.61 1.58
C SER A 75 0.90 6.21 1.08
N ILE A 76 0.69 4.90 1.07
CA ILE A 76 -0.62 4.26 1.04
C ILE A 76 -0.70 3.33 2.26
N ILE A 77 -1.81 3.40 2.99
CA ILE A 77 -2.13 2.38 3.99
C ILE A 77 -2.84 1.25 3.24
N SER A 78 -2.13 0.16 3.07
CA SER A 78 -2.59 -1.05 2.40
C SER A 78 -3.13 -2.05 3.42
N HIS A 79 -4.28 -2.67 3.11
CA HIS A 79 -4.83 -3.75 3.91
C HIS A 79 -4.21 -5.09 3.49
N ILE A 80 -3.75 -5.90 4.44
CA ILE A 80 -3.28 -7.27 4.18
C ILE A 80 -4.47 -8.14 3.77
N VAL A 81 -5.52 -8.17 4.58
CA VAL A 81 -6.85 -8.67 4.21
C VAL A 81 -7.72 -7.47 3.91
N ALA A 82 -8.28 -7.39 2.71
CA ALA A 82 -9.07 -6.23 2.29
C ALA A 82 -10.18 -5.90 3.31
N ALA A 83 -10.50 -4.61 3.46
CA ALA A 83 -11.58 -4.16 4.34
C ALA A 83 -12.98 -4.60 3.88
N GLU A 84 -13.11 -5.03 2.64
CA GLU A 84 -14.35 -5.55 2.06
C GLU A 84 -14.15 -6.99 1.58
N PRO A 85 -15.16 -7.88 1.76
CA PRO A 85 -15.04 -9.29 1.39
C PRO A 85 -14.67 -9.54 -0.07
N GLY A 86 -15.14 -8.70 -0.99
CA GLY A 86 -14.82 -8.80 -2.42
C GLY A 86 -13.49 -8.16 -2.83
N GLY A 87 -12.69 -7.66 -1.89
CA GLY A 87 -11.38 -7.10 -2.17
C GLY A 87 -10.25 -8.14 -2.17
N PRO A 88 -9.01 -7.71 -2.45
CA PRO A 88 -7.84 -8.58 -2.42
C PRO A 88 -7.71 -9.33 -1.08
N ARG A 89 -7.61 -10.65 -1.11
CA ARG A 89 -7.49 -11.51 0.10
C ARG A 89 -8.62 -11.34 1.12
N GLY A 90 -9.74 -10.70 0.71
CA GLY A 90 -10.89 -10.45 1.58
C GLY A 90 -11.79 -11.68 1.75
N ASN A 91 -12.50 -11.76 2.89
CA ASN A 91 -13.55 -12.74 3.16
C ASN A 91 -14.62 -12.15 4.09
N GLU A 92 -15.77 -12.82 4.20
CA GLU A 92 -16.93 -12.30 4.93
C GLU A 92 -16.67 -12.13 6.44
N ILE A 93 -15.77 -12.92 7.02
CA ILE A 93 -15.50 -12.95 8.47
C ILE A 93 -14.43 -11.93 8.85
N ASP A 94 -13.28 -11.98 8.16
CA ASP A 94 -12.10 -11.21 8.55
C ASP A 94 -12.12 -9.78 8.03
N SER A 95 -12.69 -9.54 6.85
CA SER A 95 -12.71 -8.21 6.25
C SER A 95 -13.31 -7.14 7.17
N PRO A 96 -14.53 -7.28 7.70
CA PRO A 96 -15.09 -6.28 8.59
C PRO A 96 -14.37 -6.22 9.95
N ARG A 97 -13.90 -7.36 10.47
CA ARG A 97 -13.22 -7.47 11.74
C ARG A 97 -11.85 -6.79 11.74
N LEU A 98 -11.08 -6.97 10.67
CA LEU A 98 -9.71 -6.51 10.54
C LEU A 98 -9.58 -5.15 9.83
N ALA A 99 -10.68 -4.55 9.38
CA ALA A 99 -10.66 -3.32 8.58
C ALA A 99 -9.91 -2.15 9.23
N LYS A 100 -9.85 -2.10 10.56
CA LYS A 100 -9.16 -1.06 11.34
C LYS A 100 -8.09 -1.62 12.28
N ASP A 101 -7.77 -2.90 12.17
CA ASP A 101 -6.77 -3.54 13.00
C ASP A 101 -5.37 -3.22 12.46
N ILE A 102 -4.51 -2.67 13.32
CA ILE A 102 -3.14 -2.29 12.95
C ILE A 102 -2.31 -3.48 12.44
N THR A 103 -2.60 -4.68 12.92
CA THR A 103 -1.92 -5.91 12.48
C THR A 103 -2.24 -6.29 11.05
N ASN A 104 -3.34 -5.74 10.52
CA ASN A 104 -3.82 -5.94 9.16
C ASN A 104 -3.47 -4.77 8.22
N LEU A 105 -2.77 -3.76 8.71
CA LEU A 105 -2.42 -2.57 7.95
C LEU A 105 -0.92 -2.52 7.69
N MET A 106 -0.53 -2.21 6.46
CA MET A 106 0.86 -1.98 6.06
C MET A 106 1.03 -0.56 5.53
N LEU A 107 2.14 0.09 5.85
CA LEU A 107 2.54 1.34 5.26
C LEU A 107 3.37 1.05 4.00
N THR A 108 2.86 1.41 2.82
CA THR A 108 3.52 1.12 1.55
C THR A 108 3.70 2.38 0.71
N CYS A 109 4.65 2.38 -0.21
CA CYS A 109 4.67 3.37 -1.29
C CYS A 109 3.55 3.09 -2.30
N LYS A 110 3.23 4.07 -3.15
CA LYS A 110 2.14 3.96 -4.14
C LYS A 110 2.33 2.77 -5.08
N ASP A 111 3.58 2.49 -5.48
CA ASP A 111 3.88 1.41 -6.40
C ASP A 111 3.60 0.04 -5.77
N HIS A 112 4.14 -0.20 -4.57
CA HIS A 112 3.96 -1.48 -3.90
C HIS A 112 2.53 -1.68 -3.38
N GLY A 113 1.86 -0.63 -2.90
CA GLY A 113 0.43 -0.70 -2.57
C GLY A 113 -0.42 -1.12 -3.78
N LYS A 114 -0.11 -0.61 -4.98
CA LYS A 114 -0.78 -0.99 -6.21
C LYS A 114 -0.45 -2.44 -6.63
N ILE A 115 0.82 -2.83 -6.52
CA ILE A 115 1.29 -4.17 -6.92
C ILE A 115 0.59 -5.25 -6.10
N ILE A 116 0.57 -5.14 -4.77
CA ILE A 116 0.00 -6.18 -3.90
C ILE A 116 -1.52 -6.30 -4.01
N ASP A 117 -2.20 -5.26 -4.52
CA ASP A 117 -3.66 -5.22 -4.63
C ASP A 117 -4.15 -5.45 -6.07
N SER A 118 -3.25 -5.58 -7.06
CA SER A 118 -3.65 -5.88 -8.42
C SER A 118 -4.15 -7.32 -8.51
N LYS A 119 -5.25 -7.55 -9.25
CA LYS A 119 -5.88 -8.88 -9.35
C LYS A 119 -4.92 -9.96 -9.85
N GLU A 120 -4.00 -9.58 -10.72
CA GLU A 120 -3.02 -10.48 -11.33
C GLU A 120 -1.98 -10.95 -10.31
N ASN A 121 -1.60 -10.08 -9.39
CA ASN A 121 -0.52 -10.34 -8.43
C ASN A 121 -1.02 -10.85 -7.07
N VAL A 122 -2.32 -10.77 -6.77
CA VAL A 122 -2.88 -11.24 -5.48
C VAL A 122 -2.45 -12.67 -5.12
N PRO A 123 -2.38 -13.64 -6.06
CA PRO A 123 -1.90 -14.99 -5.75
C PRO A 123 -0.43 -15.03 -5.27
N ASP A 124 0.41 -14.12 -5.75
CA ASP A 124 1.84 -14.05 -5.40
C ASP A 124 2.08 -13.39 -4.03
N TYR A 125 1.07 -12.68 -3.52
CA TYR A 125 1.12 -11.96 -2.23
C TYR A 125 0.05 -12.46 -1.25
N PRO A 126 0.13 -13.72 -0.78
CA PRO A 126 -0.80 -14.24 0.22
C PRO A 126 -0.66 -13.50 1.55
N VAL A 127 -1.68 -13.65 2.41
CA VAL A 127 -1.78 -12.97 3.72
C VAL A 127 -0.54 -13.21 4.58
N GLU A 128 -0.07 -14.45 4.64
CA GLU A 128 1.07 -14.88 5.44
C GLU A 128 2.36 -14.18 5.01
N LEU A 129 2.58 -14.04 3.71
CA LEU A 129 3.75 -13.37 3.16
C LEU A 129 3.75 -11.88 3.50
N LEU A 130 2.62 -11.19 3.34
CA LEU A 130 2.50 -9.77 3.66
C LEU A 130 2.66 -9.51 5.17
N ARG A 131 2.12 -10.39 6.02
CA ARG A 131 2.35 -10.34 7.46
C ARG A 131 3.81 -10.53 7.82
N ALA A 132 4.50 -11.43 7.13
CA ALA A 132 5.94 -11.64 7.32
C ALA A 132 6.74 -10.40 6.93
N TYR A 133 6.42 -9.73 5.81
CA TYR A 133 7.08 -8.49 5.39
C TYR A 133 6.92 -7.38 6.44
N LYS A 134 5.69 -7.17 6.90
CA LYS A 134 5.37 -6.20 7.95
C LYS A 134 6.18 -6.50 9.23
N LYS A 135 6.08 -7.72 9.73
CA LYS A 135 6.76 -8.15 10.96
C LYS A 135 8.26 -7.95 10.87
N GLU A 136 8.90 -8.40 9.79
CA GLU A 136 10.34 -8.28 9.57
C GLU A 136 10.79 -6.80 9.54
N HIS A 137 9.99 -5.94 8.92
CA HIS A 137 10.26 -4.51 8.88
C HIS A 137 10.15 -3.87 10.27
N GLU A 138 9.03 -4.07 10.97
CA GLU A 138 8.79 -3.50 12.30
C GLU A 138 9.81 -4.00 13.34
N GLU A 139 10.19 -5.28 13.30
CA GLU A 139 11.24 -5.84 14.17
C GLU A 139 12.60 -5.19 13.91
N ARG A 140 12.95 -4.99 12.63
CA ARG A 140 14.19 -4.28 12.28
C ARG A 140 14.17 -2.84 12.80
N ILE A 141 13.08 -2.09 12.62
CA ILE A 141 12.96 -0.73 13.16
C ILE A 141 13.06 -0.72 14.68
N LYS A 142 12.39 -1.66 15.35
CA LYS A 142 12.47 -1.81 16.80
C LYS A 142 13.92 -2.00 17.29
N ILE A 143 14.65 -2.94 16.68
CA ILE A 143 16.07 -3.18 17.03
C ILE A 143 16.91 -1.92 16.88
N LEU A 144 16.70 -1.17 15.78
CA LEU A 144 17.48 0.05 15.50
C LEU A 144 17.14 1.22 16.42
N THR A 145 15.92 1.26 16.97
CA THR A 145 15.42 2.36 17.80
C THR A 145 15.45 2.07 19.30
N ASP A 146 15.57 0.80 19.71
CA ASP A 146 15.67 0.40 21.13
C ASP A 146 17.06 0.69 21.75
N ILE A 147 18.00 1.24 20.98
CA ILE A 147 19.34 1.60 21.47
C ILE A 147 19.21 2.83 22.36
N LYS A 148 19.49 2.66 23.66
CA LYS A 148 19.50 3.74 24.64
C LYS A 148 20.87 4.38 24.69
N ASP A 149 20.94 5.68 24.98
CA ASP A 149 22.19 6.44 25.06
C ASP A 149 23.16 5.91 26.13
N ASP A 150 22.65 5.27 27.20
CA ASP A 150 23.41 4.65 28.26
C ASP A 150 23.91 3.23 27.94
N ALA A 151 23.43 2.64 26.86
CA ALA A 151 23.87 1.32 26.42
C ALA A 151 25.20 1.44 25.69
N LYS A 152 26.29 0.91 26.32
CA LYS A 152 27.65 0.82 25.71
C LYS A 152 27.72 -0.21 24.55
N SER A 153 26.68 -0.37 23.78
CA SER A 153 26.62 -1.29 22.65
C SER A 153 26.66 -0.51 21.34
N HIS A 154 27.75 -0.64 20.61
CA HIS A 154 27.84 -0.15 19.24
C HIS A 154 27.38 -1.26 18.29
N VAL A 155 26.20 -1.09 17.69
CA VAL A 155 25.75 -1.98 16.60
C VAL A 155 26.22 -1.37 15.28
N LEU A 156 27.26 -1.91 14.70
CA LEU A 156 27.73 -1.56 13.37
C LEU A 156 27.08 -2.52 12.36
N ILE A 157 26.09 -2.05 11.61
CA ILE A 157 25.50 -2.80 10.51
C ILE A 157 26.22 -2.39 9.23
N PHE A 158 27.15 -3.22 8.77
CA PHE A 158 27.73 -3.09 7.43
C PHE A 158 26.88 -3.87 6.44
N GLN A 159 26.13 -3.18 5.59
CA GLN A 159 25.63 -3.77 4.36
C GLN A 159 26.72 -3.63 3.29
N ALA A 160 27.65 -4.55 3.26
CA ALA A 160 28.53 -4.68 2.11
C ALA A 160 27.72 -5.30 0.95
N PRO A 161 27.83 -4.80 -0.29
CA PRO A 161 27.31 -5.53 -1.44
C PRO A 161 28.00 -6.90 -1.46
N ILE A 162 27.19 -7.95 -1.47
CA ILE A 162 27.65 -9.35 -1.35
C ILE A 162 28.32 -9.73 -2.68
N ASN A 163 29.57 -9.41 -2.81
CA ASN A 163 30.46 -10.05 -3.79
C ASN A 163 31.29 -11.12 -3.05
N GLY A 164 30.61 -12.14 -2.51
CA GLY A 164 31.19 -13.42 -2.15
C GLY A 164 32.22 -13.47 -0.99
N ASN A 165 32.66 -12.36 -0.44
CA ASN A 165 33.63 -12.33 0.67
C ASN A 165 33.00 -11.73 1.91
N SER A 166 32.70 -12.56 2.91
CA SER A 166 32.32 -12.11 4.24
C SER A 166 33.59 -11.68 5.00
N PHE A 167 33.67 -10.39 5.36
CA PHE A 167 34.70 -9.90 6.26
C PHE A 167 34.17 -9.97 7.68
N ILE A 168 34.83 -10.77 8.52
CA ILE A 168 34.64 -10.70 9.97
C ILE A 168 35.57 -9.60 10.47
N ILE A 169 35.00 -8.45 10.86
CA ILE A 169 35.77 -7.37 11.46
C ILE A 169 35.79 -7.59 12.98
N ASP A 170 36.97 -7.84 13.54
CA ASP A 170 37.17 -7.87 14.98
C ASP A 170 36.87 -6.50 15.59
N LYS A 171 36.34 -6.49 16.84
CA LYS A 171 36.00 -5.25 17.60
C LYS A 171 37.14 -4.24 17.63
N ASN A 172 38.38 -4.71 17.69
CA ASN A 172 39.56 -3.85 17.74
C ASN A 172 39.86 -3.17 16.37
N GLN A 173 39.56 -3.83 15.27
CA GLN A 173 39.73 -3.26 13.91
C GLN A 173 38.65 -2.23 13.60
N ALA A 174 37.41 -2.44 14.09
CA ALA A 174 36.32 -1.49 13.93
C ALA A 174 36.62 -0.15 14.63
N HIS A 175 37.24 -0.21 15.81
CA HIS A 175 37.63 0.99 16.57
C HIS A 175 38.72 1.81 15.86
N GLN A 176 39.70 1.18 15.24
CA GLN A 176 40.73 1.87 14.47
C GLN A 176 40.23 2.49 13.15
N ALA A 177 39.19 1.89 12.52
CA ALA A 177 38.61 2.42 11.30
C ALA A 177 37.75 3.69 11.53
N MET A 178 37.32 3.94 12.76
CA MET A 178 36.51 5.12 13.14
C MET A 178 37.30 6.34 13.57
N LEU A 179 38.61 6.22 13.77
CA LEU A 179 39.43 7.39 14.09
C LEU A 179 39.58 8.28 12.85
N PRO A 180 39.15 9.57 12.89
CA PRO A 180 39.34 10.47 11.77
C PRO A 180 40.87 10.61 11.54
N ARG A 181 41.29 10.21 10.34
CA ARG A 181 42.64 10.52 9.84
C ARG A 181 42.63 11.98 9.40
N TYR A 182 42.86 12.90 10.32
CA TYR A 182 43.26 14.25 9.96
C TYR A 182 44.76 14.26 9.64
N PRO A 183 45.15 14.95 8.52
CA PRO A 183 46.54 15.12 8.16
C PRO A 183 47.28 15.99 9.18
#